data_b7bc20761088e326c8247a70f5e0d677
#
_entry.id   b7bc20761088e326c8247a70f5e0d677
#
_cell.length_a   1.000
_cell.length_b   1.000
_cell.length_c   1.000
_cell.angle_alpha   90.00
_cell.angle_beta   90.00
_cell.angle_gamma   90.00
#
_symmetry.space_group_name_H-M   'P 1'
#
loop_
_entity.id
_entity.type
_entity.pdbx_description
1 polymer ?
#
loop_
_entity_poly.entity_id
_entity_poly.type
_entity_poly.pdbx_seq_one_letter_code
_entity_poly.pdbx_strand_id
1 'polypeptide(L)'
;MKKILFLISAILLLSSTLQAQEQRPRPTPEQMQAMLASRRPEPEKHHLVADAEAAKESPYKGFANYGKRIAVFGGSLSVNNESDAAKQQWANQLGAEVVTYGVGGAGFSIEQGCSLQKQVDEAGVFDIYVLWASTNDYVNSRPCGSPLDYTALDNYDESKLNTQCGGINYCIKKLREKNPQAKIYFFTSLRFFGQDAGHNPFSTSPNLTGLTFAQYVDAQKACCAYHGVPVLDQFSLQDVDEHNFEQFYQRDKLHMNEDGYRRIAPLQVNFLAQ
;
A
#
# COMPACT_ATOMS: atom_id res chain seq x y z
N MET A 1 42.58 -14.76 40.83
CA MET A 1 42.61 -15.46 39.52
C MET A 1 41.29 -16.20 39.16
N LYS A 2 40.58 -16.82 40.11
CA LYS A 2 39.32 -17.57 39.82
C LYS A 2 38.13 -16.71 39.38
N LYS A 3 38.05 -15.42 39.73
CA LYS A 3 36.94 -14.53 39.34
C LYS A 3 37.02 -13.99 37.89
N ILE A 4 38.22 -13.92 37.33
CA ILE A 4 38.45 -13.43 35.96
C ILE A 4 38.11 -14.51 34.91
N LEU A 5 38.35 -15.80 35.27
CA LEU A 5 37.99 -16.90 34.38
C LEU A 5 36.47 -17.06 34.18
N PHE A 6 35.68 -16.74 35.21
CA PHE A 6 34.21 -16.83 35.11
C PHE A 6 33.59 -15.74 34.23
N LEU A 7 34.22 -14.55 34.19
CA LEU A 7 33.74 -13.46 33.31
C LEU A 7 34.04 -13.73 31.82
N ILE A 8 35.18 -14.34 31.53
CA ILE A 8 35.55 -14.66 30.13
C ILE A 8 34.68 -15.79 29.57
N SER A 9 34.31 -16.79 30.40
CA SER A 9 33.38 -17.85 29.98
C SER A 9 31.95 -17.34 29.73
N ALA A 10 31.49 -16.36 30.52
CA ALA A 10 30.17 -15.76 30.31
C ALA A 10 30.10 -14.88 29.05
N ILE A 11 31.18 -14.19 28.72
CA ILE A 11 31.27 -13.38 27.49
C ILE A 11 31.36 -14.26 26.26
N LEU A 12 32.06 -15.40 26.32
CA LEU A 12 32.13 -16.37 25.21
C LEU A 12 30.80 -17.11 24.98
N LEU A 13 30.02 -17.38 26.02
CA LEU A 13 28.69 -17.98 25.94
C LEU A 13 27.65 -16.98 25.39
N LEU A 14 27.76 -15.69 25.72
CA LEU A 14 26.91 -14.64 25.17
C LEU A 14 27.21 -14.34 23.68
N SER A 15 28.46 -14.45 23.25
CA SER A 15 28.82 -14.28 21.84
C SER A 15 28.40 -15.46 20.98
N SER A 16 28.30 -16.67 21.49
CA SER A 16 27.84 -17.85 20.74
C SER A 16 26.30 -17.90 20.58
N THR A 17 25.57 -17.30 21.51
CA THR A 17 24.09 -17.21 21.39
C THR A 17 23.63 -16.06 20.49
N LEU A 18 24.46 -15.06 20.25
CA LEU A 18 24.17 -14.00 19.26
C LEU A 18 24.48 -14.39 17.81
N GLN A 19 25.25 -15.47 17.59
CA GLN A 19 25.57 -15.95 16.24
C GLN A 19 24.63 -17.02 15.69
N ALA A 20 23.67 -17.52 16.47
CA ALA A 20 22.72 -18.55 16.06
C ALA A 20 21.31 -18.02 15.74
N GLN A 21 21.19 -16.76 15.36
CA GLN A 21 20.06 -16.36 14.54
C GLN A 21 20.41 -16.81 13.11
N GLU A 22 20.05 -18.06 12.78
CA GLU A 22 20.06 -18.55 11.41
C GLU A 22 19.32 -17.53 10.55
N GLN A 23 20.07 -16.68 9.87
CA GLN A 23 19.53 -15.86 8.80
C GLN A 23 19.01 -16.85 7.78
N ARG A 24 17.70 -17.05 7.70
CA ARG A 24 17.10 -17.79 6.60
C ARG A 24 17.71 -17.22 5.33
N PRO A 25 18.30 -18.06 4.46
CA PRO A 25 18.92 -17.55 3.25
C PRO A 25 17.88 -16.71 2.49
N ARG A 26 18.24 -15.49 2.14
CA ARG A 26 17.35 -14.64 1.35
C ARG A 26 17.02 -15.38 0.06
N PRO A 27 15.75 -15.44 -0.36
CA PRO A 27 15.39 -16.07 -1.62
C PRO A 27 16.21 -15.44 -2.75
N THR A 28 16.67 -16.27 -3.69
CA THR A 28 17.31 -15.77 -4.91
C THR A 28 16.35 -14.87 -5.68
N PRO A 29 16.83 -13.98 -6.57
CA PRO A 29 15.94 -13.17 -7.41
C PRO A 29 14.92 -14.03 -8.18
N GLU A 30 15.32 -15.20 -8.68
CA GLU A 30 14.44 -16.15 -9.37
C GLU A 30 13.39 -16.75 -8.45
N GLN A 31 13.77 -17.15 -7.23
CA GLN A 31 12.84 -17.65 -6.23
C GLN A 31 11.85 -16.55 -5.79
N MET A 32 12.34 -15.33 -5.62
CA MET A 32 11.50 -14.19 -5.31
C MET A 32 10.50 -13.92 -6.45
N GLN A 33 10.97 -13.93 -7.70
CA GLN A 33 10.12 -13.75 -8.87
C GLN A 33 9.07 -14.86 -9.00
N ALA A 34 9.45 -16.12 -8.76
CA ALA A 34 8.52 -17.25 -8.76
C ALA A 34 7.46 -17.13 -7.64
N MET A 35 7.88 -16.75 -6.43
CA MET A 35 6.96 -16.50 -5.33
C MET A 35 5.98 -15.37 -5.64
N LEU A 36 6.44 -14.28 -6.24
CA LEU A 36 5.58 -13.16 -6.62
C LEU A 36 4.65 -13.53 -7.79
N ALA A 37 5.16 -14.28 -8.77
CA ALA A 37 4.35 -14.74 -9.90
C ALA A 37 3.24 -15.73 -9.52
N SER A 38 3.41 -16.49 -8.41
CA SER A 38 2.39 -17.40 -7.91
C SER A 38 1.25 -16.70 -7.15
N ARG A 39 1.47 -15.45 -6.73
CA ARG A 39 0.46 -14.65 -6.03
C ARG A 39 -0.55 -14.10 -7.03
N ARG A 40 -1.82 -14.35 -6.77
CA ARG A 40 -2.95 -13.84 -7.56
C ARG A 40 -3.88 -13.05 -6.67
N PRO A 41 -4.57 -12.03 -7.21
CA PRO A 41 -5.66 -11.38 -6.50
C PRO A 41 -6.71 -12.41 -6.07
N GLU A 42 -7.20 -12.29 -4.84
CA GLU A 42 -8.30 -13.09 -4.29
C GLU A 42 -9.46 -12.16 -3.92
N PRO A 43 -10.12 -11.53 -4.90
CA PRO A 43 -11.11 -10.48 -4.61
C PRO A 43 -12.29 -10.99 -3.80
N GLU A 44 -12.68 -12.26 -3.96
CA GLU A 44 -13.79 -12.84 -3.20
C GLU A 44 -13.51 -12.95 -1.70
N LYS A 45 -12.24 -13.08 -1.29
CA LYS A 45 -11.84 -13.16 0.11
C LYS A 45 -12.07 -11.86 0.87
N HIS A 46 -11.97 -10.73 0.18
CA HIS A 46 -12.13 -9.39 0.74
C HIS A 46 -13.28 -8.65 0.02
N HIS A 47 -14.40 -9.33 -0.11
CA HIS A 47 -15.64 -8.78 -0.64
C HIS A 47 -16.51 -8.36 0.54
N LEU A 48 -16.65 -7.07 0.74
CA LEU A 48 -17.37 -6.47 1.84
C LEU A 48 -18.62 -5.77 1.33
N VAL A 49 -19.72 -5.98 2.02
CA VAL A 49 -20.99 -5.31 1.75
C VAL A 49 -21.44 -4.53 2.99
N ALA A 50 -22.24 -3.52 2.77
CA ALA A 50 -22.80 -2.74 3.86
C ALA A 50 -23.68 -3.62 4.77
N ASP A 51 -23.48 -3.47 6.08
CA ASP A 51 -24.46 -3.92 7.06
C ASP A 51 -25.73 -3.08 6.93
N ALA A 52 -26.88 -3.74 6.80
CA ALA A 52 -28.14 -3.08 6.50
C ALA A 52 -28.57 -2.08 7.60
N GLU A 53 -28.32 -2.39 8.87
CA GLU A 53 -28.67 -1.52 9.98
C GLU A 53 -27.69 -0.34 10.06
N ALA A 54 -26.39 -0.58 9.94
CA ALA A 54 -25.38 0.47 9.90
C ALA A 54 -25.59 1.45 8.73
N ALA A 55 -25.98 0.95 7.57
CA ALA A 55 -26.27 1.77 6.40
C ALA A 55 -27.51 2.64 6.56
N LYS A 56 -28.50 2.25 7.39
CA LYS A 56 -29.71 3.07 7.67
C LYS A 56 -29.36 4.39 8.35
N GLU A 57 -28.38 4.39 9.22
CA GLU A 57 -27.97 5.54 10.00
C GLU A 57 -26.87 6.39 9.33
N SER A 58 -26.51 6.06 8.09
CA SER A 58 -25.44 6.76 7.39
C SER A 58 -25.79 8.22 7.10
N PRO A 59 -24.90 9.17 7.44
CA PRO A 59 -25.04 10.58 7.09
C PRO A 59 -24.77 10.86 5.60
N TYR A 60 -24.26 9.86 4.84
CA TYR A 60 -23.82 10.04 3.46
C TYR A 60 -24.86 9.64 2.41
N LYS A 61 -26.08 9.25 2.79
CA LYS A 61 -27.13 8.78 1.86
C LYS A 61 -27.45 9.73 0.70
N GLY A 62 -27.23 11.01 0.86
CA GLY A 62 -27.44 12.02 -0.19
C GLY A 62 -26.22 12.29 -1.06
N PHE A 63 -25.10 11.67 -0.79
CA PHE A 63 -23.86 11.94 -1.51
C PHE A 63 -23.76 11.12 -2.82
N ALA A 64 -23.05 11.67 -3.80
CA ALA A 64 -22.98 11.10 -5.14
C ALA A 64 -22.41 9.66 -5.22
N ASN A 65 -21.56 9.30 -4.26
CA ASN A 65 -20.91 8.00 -4.20
C ASN A 65 -21.62 6.99 -3.29
N TYR A 66 -22.79 7.33 -2.73
CA TYR A 66 -23.57 6.39 -1.93
C TYR A 66 -24.16 5.26 -2.78
N GLY A 67 -24.10 4.03 -2.28
CA GLY A 67 -24.62 2.84 -2.96
C GLY A 67 -23.81 2.37 -4.16
N LYS A 68 -22.55 2.82 -4.31
CA LYS A 68 -21.68 2.50 -5.43
C LYS A 68 -20.84 1.25 -5.17
N ARG A 69 -20.41 0.61 -6.27
CA ARG A 69 -19.47 -0.51 -6.23
C ARG A 69 -18.03 0.03 -6.31
N ILE A 70 -17.19 -0.35 -5.37
CA ILE A 70 -15.81 0.13 -5.21
C ILE A 70 -14.83 -1.02 -5.41
N ALA A 71 -13.88 -0.89 -6.34
CA ALA A 71 -12.74 -1.79 -6.43
C ALA A 71 -11.50 -1.14 -5.78
N VAL A 72 -10.76 -1.93 -5.00
CA VAL A 72 -9.55 -1.49 -4.30
C VAL A 72 -8.35 -2.27 -4.83
N PHE A 73 -7.31 -1.56 -5.26
CA PHE A 73 -6.05 -2.10 -5.74
C PHE A 73 -4.92 -1.67 -4.81
N GLY A 74 -3.99 -2.58 -4.50
CA GLY A 74 -2.86 -2.21 -3.65
C GLY A 74 -1.99 -3.39 -3.22
N GLY A 75 -1.09 -3.09 -2.29
CA GLY A 75 -0.24 -4.07 -1.62
C GLY A 75 -0.84 -4.58 -0.32
N SER A 76 0.02 -5.11 0.58
CA SER A 76 -0.39 -5.64 1.87
C SER A 76 -1.17 -4.65 2.74
N LEU A 77 -0.90 -3.35 2.60
CA LEU A 77 -1.61 -2.29 3.35
C LEU A 77 -3.11 -2.22 3.01
N SER A 78 -3.53 -2.72 1.84
CA SER A 78 -4.93 -2.71 1.40
C SER A 78 -5.61 -4.07 1.49
N VAL A 79 -4.87 -5.15 1.74
CA VAL A 79 -5.39 -6.54 1.64
C VAL A 79 -5.19 -7.37 2.89
N ASN A 80 -4.45 -6.90 3.90
CA ASN A 80 -4.38 -7.61 5.18
C ASN A 80 -5.76 -7.60 5.88
N ASN A 81 -6.01 -8.59 6.72
CA ASN A 81 -7.32 -8.75 7.39
C ASN A 81 -7.68 -7.52 8.24
N GLU A 82 -6.70 -6.87 8.85
CA GLU A 82 -6.89 -5.67 9.66
C GLU A 82 -7.39 -4.50 8.84
N SER A 83 -7.01 -4.40 7.55
CA SER A 83 -7.48 -3.35 6.64
C SER A 83 -8.99 -3.45 6.34
N ASP A 84 -9.59 -4.62 6.54
CA ASP A 84 -11.02 -4.81 6.38
C ASP A 84 -11.81 -4.01 7.41
N ALA A 85 -11.22 -3.68 8.56
CA ALA A 85 -11.85 -2.79 9.54
C ALA A 85 -12.16 -1.39 8.96
N ALA A 86 -11.28 -0.84 8.13
CA ALA A 86 -11.53 0.43 7.45
C ALA A 86 -12.51 0.26 6.29
N LYS A 87 -12.31 -0.76 5.45
CA LYS A 87 -13.16 -1.01 4.26
C LYS A 87 -14.60 -1.37 4.64
N GLN A 88 -14.81 -2.06 5.78
CA GLN A 88 -16.15 -2.30 6.29
C GLN A 88 -16.84 -0.99 6.72
N GLN A 89 -16.09 -0.02 7.26
CA GLN A 89 -16.64 1.31 7.51
C GLN A 89 -17.01 2.03 6.21
N TRP A 90 -16.21 1.88 5.12
CA TRP A 90 -16.60 2.44 3.82
C TRP A 90 -17.90 1.80 3.35
N ALA A 91 -17.98 0.46 3.38
CA ALA A 91 -19.20 -0.23 2.99
C ALA A 91 -20.40 0.27 3.80
N ASN A 92 -20.32 0.31 5.11
CA ASN A 92 -21.41 0.70 5.99
C ASN A 92 -21.82 2.18 5.81
N GLN A 93 -20.84 3.08 5.78
CA GLN A 93 -21.10 4.52 5.72
C GLN A 93 -21.52 4.99 4.32
N LEU A 94 -21.00 4.36 3.28
CA LEU A 94 -21.33 4.71 1.89
C LEU A 94 -22.43 3.81 1.29
N GLY A 95 -22.93 2.82 2.05
CA GLY A 95 -23.88 1.83 1.52
C GLY A 95 -23.29 1.04 0.34
N ALA A 96 -21.97 0.86 0.33
CA ALA A 96 -21.22 0.40 -0.83
C ALA A 96 -20.95 -1.11 -0.79
N GLU A 97 -20.71 -1.68 -1.99
CA GLU A 97 -20.03 -2.95 -2.17
C GLU A 97 -18.54 -2.68 -2.40
N VAL A 98 -17.65 -3.26 -1.60
CA VAL A 98 -16.20 -3.07 -1.69
C VAL A 98 -15.51 -4.38 -2.02
N VAL A 99 -14.80 -4.42 -3.14
CA VAL A 99 -14.05 -5.59 -3.62
C VAL A 99 -12.57 -5.25 -3.69
N THR A 100 -11.72 -6.01 -3.00
CA THR A 100 -10.28 -5.76 -2.97
C THR A 100 -9.54 -6.75 -3.88
N TYR A 101 -8.80 -6.21 -4.85
CA TYR A 101 -7.88 -6.95 -5.73
C TYR A 101 -6.44 -6.96 -5.22
N GLY A 102 -6.19 -6.35 -4.07
CA GLY A 102 -4.85 -6.19 -3.50
C GLY A 102 -4.11 -7.52 -3.34
N VAL A 103 -2.78 -7.48 -3.48
CA VAL A 103 -1.89 -8.63 -3.28
C VAL A 103 -0.71 -8.22 -2.41
N GLY A 104 -0.44 -8.96 -1.33
CA GLY A 104 0.69 -8.69 -0.45
C GLY A 104 2.02 -8.61 -1.22
N GLY A 105 2.79 -7.54 -0.97
CA GLY A 105 4.06 -7.30 -1.66
C GLY A 105 3.93 -6.55 -3.00
N ALA A 106 2.71 -6.22 -3.47
CA ALA A 106 2.52 -5.49 -4.71
C ALA A 106 2.94 -4.02 -4.59
N GLY A 107 3.58 -3.51 -5.62
CA GLY A 107 3.85 -2.11 -5.92
C GLY A 107 3.31 -1.74 -7.30
N PHE A 108 3.54 -0.53 -7.74
CA PHE A 108 3.13 -0.08 -9.08
C PHE A 108 4.06 -0.58 -10.18
N SER A 109 5.36 -0.73 -9.91
CA SER A 109 6.34 -1.22 -10.88
C SER A 109 5.97 -2.62 -11.38
N ILE A 110 6.02 -2.85 -12.71
CA ILE A 110 5.72 -4.15 -13.33
C ILE A 110 6.73 -5.25 -12.94
N GLU A 111 7.93 -4.89 -12.52
CA GLU A 111 8.91 -5.85 -12.03
C GLU A 111 8.45 -6.57 -10.76
N GLN A 112 7.46 -6.03 -10.06
CA GLN A 112 6.75 -6.74 -9.01
C GLN A 112 5.83 -7.77 -9.67
N GLY A 113 6.08 -9.05 -9.48
CA GLY A 113 5.30 -10.14 -10.08
C GLY A 113 3.80 -10.11 -9.79
N CYS A 114 3.36 -9.32 -8.80
CA CYS A 114 1.97 -9.10 -8.39
C CYS A 114 1.60 -7.62 -8.41
N SER A 115 2.12 -6.84 -9.37
CA SER A 115 1.94 -5.39 -9.44
C SER A 115 0.47 -4.96 -9.51
N LEU A 116 0.22 -3.68 -9.13
CA LEU A 116 -1.11 -3.08 -9.29
C LEU A 116 -1.54 -3.04 -10.76
N GLN A 117 -0.60 -2.99 -11.70
CA GLN A 117 -0.90 -3.08 -13.13
C GLN A 117 -1.67 -4.37 -13.47
N LYS A 118 -1.20 -5.53 -12.97
CA LYS A 118 -1.90 -6.82 -13.16
C LYS A 118 -3.27 -6.85 -12.49
N GLN A 119 -3.36 -6.31 -11.26
CA GLN A 119 -4.64 -6.24 -10.54
C GLN A 119 -5.68 -5.43 -11.35
N VAL A 120 -5.26 -4.32 -11.91
CA VAL A 120 -6.10 -3.46 -12.75
C VAL A 120 -6.49 -4.19 -14.04
N ASP A 121 -5.59 -4.92 -14.68
CA ASP A 121 -5.90 -5.68 -15.90
C ASP A 121 -6.96 -6.76 -15.66
N GLU A 122 -6.88 -7.45 -14.52
CA GLU A 122 -7.79 -8.54 -14.13
C GLU A 122 -9.15 -8.03 -13.59
N ALA A 123 -9.23 -6.77 -13.16
CA ALA A 123 -10.44 -6.23 -12.56
C ALA A 123 -11.59 -6.06 -13.54
N GLY A 124 -12.80 -6.24 -13.03
CA GLY A 124 -14.05 -5.93 -13.73
C GLY A 124 -14.36 -4.44 -13.77
N VAL A 125 -15.61 -4.13 -14.16
CA VAL A 125 -16.14 -2.77 -14.23
C VAL A 125 -16.78 -2.40 -12.89
N PHE A 126 -16.39 -1.24 -12.36
CA PHE A 126 -16.89 -0.67 -11.11
C PHE A 126 -17.25 0.80 -11.29
N ASP A 127 -18.00 1.36 -10.34
CA ASP A 127 -18.35 2.79 -10.33
C ASP A 127 -17.19 3.63 -9.81
N ILE A 128 -16.41 3.07 -8.87
CA ILE A 128 -15.31 3.72 -8.19
C ILE A 128 -14.11 2.77 -8.17
N TYR A 129 -12.93 3.31 -8.48
CA TYR A 129 -11.66 2.63 -8.36
C TYR A 129 -10.77 3.36 -7.35
N VAL A 130 -10.22 2.62 -6.38
CA VAL A 130 -9.27 3.13 -5.39
C VAL A 130 -7.90 2.51 -5.66
N LEU A 131 -6.93 3.32 -6.04
CA LEU A 131 -5.52 2.96 -6.09
C LEU A 131 -4.90 3.28 -4.73
N TRP A 132 -4.63 2.26 -3.93
CA TRP A 132 -4.03 2.42 -2.61
C TRP A 132 -2.55 2.07 -2.66
N ALA A 133 -1.70 3.09 -2.69
CA ALA A 133 -0.27 2.93 -2.80
C ALA A 133 0.31 2.17 -1.59
N SER A 134 1.33 1.37 -1.87
CA SER A 134 2.08 0.61 -0.87
C SER A 134 3.49 1.17 -0.69
N THR A 135 4.22 0.64 0.27
CA THR A 135 5.64 0.96 0.50
C THR A 135 6.58 0.18 -0.42
N ASN A 136 6.05 -0.78 -1.19
CA ASN A 136 6.87 -1.82 -1.84
C ASN A 136 7.80 -1.30 -2.93
N ASP A 137 7.40 -0.31 -3.72
CA ASP A 137 8.30 0.28 -4.72
C ASP A 137 9.54 0.92 -4.05
N TYR A 138 9.34 1.66 -2.94
CA TYR A 138 10.43 2.25 -2.18
C TYR A 138 11.29 1.19 -1.47
N VAL A 139 10.67 0.27 -0.72
CA VAL A 139 11.37 -0.76 0.07
C VAL A 139 12.21 -1.67 -0.82
N ASN A 140 11.72 -2.01 -2.01
CA ASN A 140 12.45 -2.83 -2.98
C ASN A 140 13.34 -1.98 -3.91
N SER A 141 13.50 -0.68 -3.63
CA SER A 141 14.33 0.23 -4.43
C SER A 141 13.99 0.21 -5.92
N ARG A 142 12.71 0.12 -6.25
CA ARG A 142 12.26 0.21 -7.64
C ARG A 142 12.43 1.64 -8.14
N PRO A 143 12.76 1.87 -9.42
CA PRO A 143 12.88 3.21 -9.94
C PRO A 143 11.58 4.00 -9.70
N CYS A 144 11.70 5.22 -9.13
CA CYS A 144 10.55 6.08 -8.92
C CYS A 144 9.98 6.56 -10.27
N GLY A 145 10.85 6.90 -11.20
CA GLY A 145 10.48 7.46 -12.49
C GLY A 145 10.07 8.93 -12.43
N SER A 146 9.61 9.43 -13.56
CA SER A 146 9.06 10.78 -13.72
C SER A 146 7.53 10.74 -13.69
N PRO A 147 6.85 11.77 -13.15
CA PRO A 147 5.38 11.87 -13.23
C PRO A 147 4.81 11.82 -14.65
N LEU A 148 5.64 12.02 -15.67
CA LEU A 148 5.25 11.94 -17.07
C LEU A 148 5.55 10.58 -17.72
N ASP A 149 6.17 9.65 -17.02
CA ASP A 149 6.45 8.30 -17.54
C ASP A 149 5.14 7.59 -17.92
N TYR A 150 5.13 6.93 -19.07
CA TYR A 150 3.97 6.23 -19.61
C TYR A 150 2.73 7.12 -19.77
N THR A 151 2.92 8.34 -20.21
CA THR A 151 1.84 9.27 -20.58
C THR A 151 1.84 9.55 -22.10
N ALA A 152 0.84 10.31 -22.57
CA ALA A 152 0.82 10.77 -23.97
C ALA A 152 2.05 11.64 -24.32
N LEU A 153 2.69 12.29 -23.34
CA LEU A 153 3.85 13.13 -23.56
C LEU A 153 5.14 12.35 -23.84
N ASP A 154 5.20 11.07 -23.42
CA ASP A 154 6.31 10.18 -23.74
C ASP A 154 5.87 9.04 -24.70
N ASN A 155 4.74 9.21 -25.40
CA ASN A 155 4.15 8.25 -26.32
C ASN A 155 3.86 6.88 -25.70
N TYR A 156 3.56 6.83 -24.39
CA TYR A 156 3.30 5.59 -23.64
C TYR A 156 4.46 4.58 -23.74
N ASP A 157 5.66 5.05 -23.53
CA ASP A 157 6.89 4.23 -23.55
C ASP A 157 6.79 3.08 -22.54
N GLU A 158 6.63 1.85 -23.03
CA GLU A 158 6.47 0.65 -22.19
C GLU A 158 7.69 0.34 -21.33
N SER A 159 8.87 0.85 -21.68
CA SER A 159 10.07 0.72 -20.85
C SER A 159 9.93 1.42 -19.49
N LYS A 160 8.98 2.34 -19.37
CA LYS A 160 8.66 3.07 -18.14
C LYS A 160 7.73 2.33 -17.19
N LEU A 161 7.12 1.23 -17.61
CA LEU A 161 6.23 0.42 -16.77
C LEU A 161 6.93 -0.23 -15.58
N ASN A 162 8.26 -0.29 -15.59
CA ASN A 162 9.08 -0.74 -14.47
C ASN A 162 9.36 0.34 -13.42
N THR A 163 8.84 1.57 -13.59
CA THR A 163 8.92 2.64 -12.60
C THR A 163 7.62 2.76 -11.80
N GLN A 164 7.68 3.35 -10.59
CA GLN A 164 6.47 3.63 -9.82
C GLN A 164 5.52 4.54 -10.60
N CYS A 165 6.05 5.63 -11.16
CA CYS A 165 5.25 6.62 -11.87
C CYS A 165 4.62 6.05 -13.15
N GLY A 166 5.38 5.32 -13.95
CA GLY A 166 4.85 4.66 -15.14
C GLY A 166 3.74 3.66 -14.82
N GLY A 167 3.91 2.89 -13.74
CA GLY A 167 2.87 1.98 -13.25
C GLY A 167 1.61 2.70 -12.76
N ILE A 168 1.73 3.83 -12.07
CA ILE A 168 0.57 4.67 -11.68
C ILE A 168 -0.18 5.16 -12.91
N ASN A 169 0.54 5.73 -13.86
CA ASN A 169 -0.05 6.29 -15.08
C ASN A 169 -0.70 5.20 -15.94
N TYR A 170 -0.09 4.00 -16.01
CA TYR A 170 -0.71 2.83 -16.63
C TYR A 170 -2.04 2.47 -15.97
N CYS A 171 -2.06 2.33 -14.64
CA CYS A 171 -3.26 1.97 -13.90
C CYS A 171 -4.39 2.98 -14.15
N ILE A 172 -4.11 4.27 -14.05
CA ILE A 172 -5.12 5.32 -14.29
C ILE A 172 -5.66 5.24 -15.73
N LYS A 173 -4.78 5.11 -16.72
CA LYS A 173 -5.16 4.96 -18.13
C LYS A 173 -6.08 3.76 -18.32
N LYS A 174 -5.69 2.58 -17.82
CA LYS A 174 -6.45 1.33 -17.95
C LYS A 174 -7.82 1.40 -17.28
N LEU A 175 -7.90 1.99 -16.09
CA LEU A 175 -9.17 2.14 -15.39
C LEU A 175 -10.14 3.06 -16.13
N ARG A 176 -9.64 4.13 -16.74
CA ARG A 176 -10.45 5.01 -17.62
C ARG A 176 -10.90 4.32 -18.90
N GLU A 177 -10.07 3.44 -19.46
CA GLU A 177 -10.45 2.62 -20.62
C GLU A 177 -11.56 1.61 -20.25
N LYS A 178 -11.51 1.01 -19.05
CA LYS A 178 -12.54 0.07 -18.58
C LYS A 178 -13.90 0.75 -18.34
N ASN A 179 -13.89 1.89 -17.69
CA ASN A 179 -15.10 2.67 -17.42
C ASN A 179 -14.78 4.18 -17.39
N PRO A 180 -15.01 4.91 -18.51
CA PRO A 180 -14.76 6.35 -18.57
C PRO A 180 -15.61 7.18 -17.61
N GLN A 181 -16.72 6.63 -17.09
CA GLN A 181 -17.62 7.30 -16.15
C GLN A 181 -17.25 7.04 -14.68
N ALA A 182 -16.37 6.07 -14.43
CA ALA A 182 -15.95 5.76 -13.06
C ALA A 182 -15.14 6.89 -12.45
N LYS A 183 -15.30 7.08 -11.15
CA LYS A 183 -14.40 7.91 -10.38
C LYS A 183 -13.16 7.11 -10.00
N ILE A 184 -11.99 7.72 -10.11
CA ILE A 184 -10.73 7.15 -9.64
C ILE A 184 -10.27 8.00 -8.46
N TYR A 185 -9.97 7.34 -7.34
CA TYR A 185 -9.39 7.94 -6.15
C TYR A 185 -8.02 7.32 -5.89
N PHE A 186 -7.09 8.11 -5.43
CA PHE A 186 -5.75 7.66 -5.08
C PHE A 186 -5.51 7.89 -3.59
N PHE A 187 -5.04 6.84 -2.90
CA PHE A 187 -4.56 6.94 -1.53
C PHE A 187 -3.05 6.80 -1.54
N THR A 188 -2.33 7.79 -1.01
CA THR A 188 -0.88 7.68 -0.86
C THR A 188 -0.53 6.53 0.08
N SER A 189 0.71 6.08 0.06
CA SER A 189 1.21 5.11 1.04
C SER A 189 1.03 5.64 2.46
N LEU A 190 0.78 4.72 3.39
CA LEU A 190 0.84 5.01 4.83
C LEU A 190 2.32 5.13 5.26
N ARG A 191 2.57 5.87 6.33
CA ARG A 191 3.87 5.82 7.02
C ARG A 191 4.10 4.43 7.60
N PHE A 192 5.34 4.08 7.81
CA PHE A 192 5.75 2.90 8.56
C PHE A 192 6.88 3.27 9.51
N PHE A 193 7.10 2.47 10.56
CA PHE A 193 7.98 2.82 11.69
C PHE A 193 9.05 1.76 11.94
N GLY A 194 9.16 0.76 11.08
CA GLY A 194 10.09 -0.35 11.20
C GLY A 194 11.46 -0.05 10.59
N GLN A 195 12.50 -0.65 11.18
CA GLN A 195 13.86 -0.59 10.66
C GLN A 195 14.19 -1.77 9.72
N ASP A 196 13.25 -2.68 9.49
CA ASP A 196 13.51 -3.99 8.88
C ASP A 196 14.03 -3.93 7.44
N ALA A 197 13.92 -2.78 6.80
CA ALA A 197 14.53 -2.55 5.48
C ALA A 197 15.76 -1.62 5.56
N GLY A 198 16.29 -1.35 6.75
CA GLY A 198 17.36 -0.37 6.95
C GLY A 198 16.91 1.08 6.71
N HIS A 199 15.61 1.32 6.68
CA HIS A 199 15.02 2.61 6.37
C HIS A 199 14.23 3.13 7.56
N ASN A 200 14.51 4.33 7.99
CA ASN A 200 13.70 5.02 8.97
C ASN A 200 12.52 5.71 8.23
N PRO A 201 11.26 5.46 8.60
CA PRO A 201 10.06 5.93 7.90
C PRO A 201 9.81 7.43 7.95
N PHE A 202 10.31 8.08 8.98
CA PHE A 202 10.40 9.55 8.99
C PHE A 202 11.65 10.03 8.27
N SER A 203 12.40 9.11 7.70
CA SER A 203 13.76 9.40 7.39
C SER A 203 13.88 10.05 6.04
N THR A 204 14.73 10.98 6.06
CA THR A 204 15.50 11.48 4.94
C THR A 204 16.49 10.44 4.41
N SER A 205 16.50 9.20 4.93
CA SER A 205 17.39 8.13 4.44
C SER A 205 16.93 7.68 3.06
N PRO A 206 17.80 7.79 2.06
CA PRO A 206 17.48 7.32 0.72
C PRO A 206 17.58 5.78 0.64
N ASN A 207 16.77 5.18 -0.24
CA ASN A 207 16.94 3.80 -0.65
C ASN A 207 18.09 3.65 -1.68
N LEU A 208 18.23 2.47 -2.30
CA LEU A 208 19.29 2.24 -3.29
C LEU A 208 19.17 3.08 -4.57
N THR A 209 18.02 3.71 -4.83
CA THR A 209 17.87 4.67 -5.94
C THR A 209 18.29 6.09 -5.56
N GLY A 210 18.69 6.32 -4.32
CA GLY A 210 19.04 7.63 -3.80
C GLY A 210 17.86 8.51 -3.39
N LEU A 211 16.62 7.98 -3.39
CA LEU A 211 15.42 8.72 -3.05
C LEU A 211 14.85 8.30 -1.70
N THR A 212 14.29 9.27 -0.97
CA THR A 212 13.56 9.04 0.28
C THR A 212 12.15 8.55 0.03
N PHE A 213 11.51 7.96 1.05
CA PHE A 213 10.11 7.53 0.94
C PHE A 213 9.17 8.71 0.67
N ALA A 214 9.40 9.85 1.30
CA ALA A 214 8.62 11.06 1.06
C ALA A 214 8.68 11.50 -0.42
N GLN A 215 9.84 11.38 -1.08
CA GLN A 215 9.96 11.69 -2.52
C GLN A 215 9.16 10.72 -3.40
N TYR A 216 9.05 9.44 -3.02
CA TYR A 216 8.15 8.50 -3.70
C TYR A 216 6.68 8.92 -3.55
N VAL A 217 6.28 9.36 -2.35
CA VAL A 217 4.92 9.87 -2.10
C VAL A 217 4.64 11.16 -2.88
N ASP A 218 5.59 12.06 -2.95
CA ASP A 218 5.45 13.29 -3.75
C ASP A 218 5.30 12.99 -5.25
N ALA A 219 6.02 11.99 -5.75
CA ALA A 219 5.87 11.53 -7.12
C ALA A 219 4.48 10.89 -7.37
N GLN A 220 3.92 10.15 -6.41
CA GLN A 220 2.55 9.63 -6.48
C GLN A 220 1.53 10.77 -6.68
N LYS A 221 1.64 11.82 -5.86
CA LYS A 221 0.78 13.00 -5.95
C LYS A 221 0.93 13.73 -7.28
N ALA A 222 2.15 13.84 -7.78
CA ALA A 222 2.43 14.50 -9.07
C ALA A 222 1.85 13.73 -10.27
N CYS A 223 1.93 12.39 -10.28
CA CYS A 223 1.25 11.55 -11.30
C CYS A 223 -0.27 11.80 -11.30
N CYS A 224 -0.88 11.79 -10.11
CA CYS A 224 -2.31 12.01 -9.96
C CYS A 224 -2.72 13.42 -10.41
N ALA A 225 -1.91 14.45 -10.10
CA ALA A 225 -2.16 15.82 -10.52
C ALA A 225 -2.14 15.96 -12.05
N TYR A 226 -1.23 15.28 -12.76
CA TYR A 226 -1.23 15.25 -14.23
C TYR A 226 -2.55 14.73 -14.80
N HIS A 227 -3.15 13.74 -14.17
CA HIS A 227 -4.40 13.13 -14.61
C HIS A 227 -5.67 13.78 -14.02
N GLY A 228 -5.55 14.74 -13.10
CA GLY A 228 -6.69 15.29 -12.37
C GLY A 228 -7.39 14.25 -11.48
N VAL A 229 -6.63 13.28 -10.94
CA VAL A 229 -7.14 12.27 -10.02
C VAL A 229 -7.06 12.80 -8.59
N PRO A 230 -8.17 12.81 -7.83
CA PRO A 230 -8.17 13.21 -6.42
C PRO A 230 -7.25 12.31 -5.58
N VAL A 231 -6.47 12.92 -4.67
CA VAL A 231 -5.52 12.23 -3.80
C VAL A 231 -5.87 12.42 -2.35
N LEU A 232 -6.00 11.33 -1.61
CA LEU A 232 -5.95 11.32 -0.16
C LEU A 232 -4.50 11.12 0.29
N ASP A 233 -3.88 12.18 0.80
CA ASP A 233 -2.53 12.13 1.34
C ASP A 233 -2.51 11.50 2.74
N GLN A 234 -2.66 10.17 2.78
CA GLN A 234 -2.63 9.42 4.04
C GLN A 234 -1.26 9.49 4.72
N PHE A 235 -0.19 9.64 3.95
CA PHE A 235 1.16 9.79 4.49
C PHE A 235 1.26 10.98 5.43
N SER A 236 0.61 12.09 5.09
CA SER A 236 0.62 13.31 5.91
C SER A 236 -0.51 13.38 6.93
N LEU A 237 -1.64 12.73 6.67
CA LEU A 237 -2.90 12.93 7.39
C LEU A 237 -3.29 11.78 8.33
N GLN A 238 -2.52 10.69 8.40
CA GLN A 238 -2.89 9.50 9.21
C GLN A 238 -2.91 9.74 10.72
N ASP A 239 -2.40 10.88 11.20
CA ASP A 239 -2.34 11.26 12.62
C ASP A 239 -1.71 10.17 13.52
N VAL A 240 -0.68 9.53 12.99
CA VAL A 240 0.18 8.57 13.69
C VAL A 240 1.62 8.93 13.44
N ASP A 241 2.40 9.04 14.52
CA ASP A 241 3.80 9.44 14.51
C ASP A 241 4.65 8.56 15.45
N GLU A 242 5.90 8.96 15.70
CA GLU A 242 6.84 8.25 16.58
C GLU A 242 6.39 8.16 18.05
N HIS A 243 5.41 8.97 18.48
CA HIS A 243 4.96 9.01 19.86
C HIS A 243 3.77 8.10 20.13
N ASN A 244 3.01 7.71 19.09
CA ASN A 244 1.78 6.94 19.25
C ASN A 244 1.68 5.69 18.37
N PHE A 245 2.64 5.42 17.47
CA PHE A 245 2.53 4.32 16.51
C PHE A 245 2.38 2.93 17.14
N GLU A 246 2.93 2.71 18.33
CA GLU A 246 2.86 1.41 19.01
C GLU A 246 1.42 0.96 19.31
N GLN A 247 0.48 1.90 19.40
CA GLN A 247 -0.95 1.62 19.58
C GLN A 247 -1.64 1.19 18.27
N PHE A 248 -1.12 1.66 17.13
CA PHE A 248 -1.82 1.58 15.84
C PHE A 248 -1.12 0.70 14.81
N TYR A 249 0.06 0.17 15.13
CA TYR A 249 0.84 -0.67 14.23
C TYR A 249 1.08 -2.05 14.83
N GLN A 250 1.27 -3.04 13.95
CA GLN A 250 1.68 -4.38 14.31
C GLN A 250 3.16 -4.38 14.76
N ARG A 251 3.63 -5.52 15.26
CA ARG A 251 5.03 -5.68 15.73
C ARG A 251 6.08 -5.40 14.65
N ASP A 252 5.72 -5.57 13.39
CA ASP A 252 6.61 -5.29 12.25
C ASP A 252 6.77 -3.80 11.98
N LYS A 253 5.97 -2.95 12.64
CA LYS A 253 5.99 -1.49 12.52
C LYS A 253 5.78 -0.97 11.09
N LEU A 254 5.31 -1.85 10.21
CA LEU A 254 5.00 -1.58 8.81
C LEU A 254 3.49 -1.58 8.56
N HIS A 255 2.81 -2.60 9.08
CA HIS A 255 1.38 -2.75 8.91
C HIS A 255 0.62 -2.16 10.10
N MET A 256 -0.42 -1.41 9.82
CA MET A 256 -1.35 -1.01 10.87
C MET A 256 -2.06 -2.25 11.45
N ASN A 257 -2.36 -2.20 12.74
CA ASN A 257 -3.30 -3.12 13.37
C ASN A 257 -4.75 -2.64 13.09
N GLU A 258 -5.73 -3.36 13.59
CA GLU A 258 -7.15 -3.04 13.40
C GLU A 258 -7.50 -1.63 13.92
N ASP A 259 -6.96 -1.23 15.06
CA ASP A 259 -7.20 0.10 15.64
C ASP A 259 -6.62 1.21 14.77
N GLY A 260 -5.46 0.99 14.17
CA GLY A 260 -4.86 1.90 13.20
C GLY A 260 -5.75 2.11 11.96
N TYR A 261 -6.29 1.01 11.41
CA TYR A 261 -7.23 1.11 10.29
C TYR A 261 -8.56 1.75 10.67
N ARG A 262 -9.10 1.49 11.87
CA ARG A 262 -10.29 2.18 12.39
C ARG A 262 -10.07 3.68 12.56
N ARG A 263 -8.85 4.09 12.95
CA ARG A 263 -8.47 5.49 13.11
C ARG A 263 -8.48 6.26 11.80
N ILE A 264 -7.97 5.68 10.72
CA ILE A 264 -7.91 6.36 9.42
C ILE A 264 -9.21 6.24 8.61
N ALA A 265 -10.09 5.31 8.94
CA ALA A 265 -11.32 5.04 8.18
C ALA A 265 -12.24 6.26 8.02
N PRO A 266 -12.49 7.11 9.03
CA PRO A 266 -13.31 8.31 8.87
C PRO A 266 -12.74 9.29 7.83
N LEU A 267 -11.40 9.43 7.77
CA LEU A 267 -10.72 10.24 6.77
C LEU A 267 -10.98 9.70 5.35
N GLN A 268 -10.86 8.39 5.20
CA GLN A 268 -11.09 7.70 3.92
C GLN A 268 -12.57 7.77 3.49
N VAL A 269 -13.50 7.55 4.42
CA VAL A 269 -14.96 7.67 4.15
C VAL A 269 -15.32 9.07 3.68
N ASN A 270 -14.88 10.11 4.42
CA ASN A 270 -15.15 11.50 4.05
C ASN A 270 -14.61 11.85 2.65
N PHE A 271 -13.44 11.30 2.30
CA PHE A 271 -12.84 11.54 1.00
C PHE A 271 -13.58 10.79 -0.12
N LEU A 272 -13.95 9.54 0.11
CA LEU A 272 -14.68 8.72 -0.86
C LEU A 272 -16.15 9.17 -1.05
N ALA A 273 -16.75 9.84 -0.08
CA ALA A 273 -18.12 10.33 -0.17
C ALA A 273 -18.31 11.45 -1.20
N GLN A 274 -17.26 12.18 -1.53
CA GLN A 274 -17.27 13.31 -2.48
C GLN A 274 -17.34 12.81 -3.93
#